data_21dfc88224410b9d33abc273b26821b4
#
_entry.id   21dfc88224410b9d33abc273b26821b4
#
_cell.length_a   1.000
_cell.length_b   1.000
_cell.length_c   1.000
_cell.angle_alpha   90.00
_cell.angle_beta   90.00
_cell.angle_gamma   90.00
#
_symmetry.space_group_name_H-M   'P 1'
#
loop_
_entity.id
_entity.type
_entity.pdbx_description
1 polymer ?
#
loop_
_entity_poly.entity_id
_entity_poly.type
_entity_poly.pdbx_seq_one_letter_code
_entity_poly.pdbx_strand_id
1 'polypeptide(L)'
;MNYQNKTVVITGGANGIGASCAGLFYEAGANVALLDVAFDETALNDERRLHINCDVSSAMQVKASMENIKEHFGSIDILVNNAGIQRYGNVTETSEDDWDLVMNVNLKSLFLCSKYAIPFMLEKNKGVIINVASVQAFVSQPGVAAYTTAKTAILGLTRSIAVDYSPYIRCVAVCPGTIDTPMLRDAFALSPDPNAVLQECIDMHLTKRIGTPTEVAELIMYLCDDKASFITGQAIRIDGGLGITIQGSKKV
;
A
#
# COMPACT_ATOMS: atom_id res chain seq x y z
N MET A 1 -13.00 6.10 -15.06
CA MET A 1 -12.28 7.20 -14.37
C MET A 1 -11.25 7.75 -15.34
N ASN A 2 -10.98 9.05 -15.32
CA ASN A 2 -10.01 9.70 -16.20
C ASN A 2 -8.93 10.37 -15.34
N TYR A 3 -7.67 10.03 -15.58
CA TYR A 3 -6.53 10.54 -14.81
C TYR A 3 -5.54 11.33 -15.70
N GLN A 4 -5.96 11.78 -16.88
CA GLN A 4 -5.13 12.62 -17.75
C GLN A 4 -4.58 13.83 -16.99
N ASN A 5 -3.29 14.10 -17.19
CA ASN A 5 -2.55 15.18 -16.52
C ASN A 5 -2.47 15.06 -14.99
N LYS A 6 -2.72 13.88 -14.42
CA LYS A 6 -2.46 13.58 -13.01
C LYS A 6 -1.15 12.83 -12.88
N THR A 7 -0.35 13.20 -11.89
CA THR A 7 0.85 12.47 -11.52
C THR A 7 0.57 11.62 -10.29
N VAL A 8 0.78 10.32 -10.45
CA VAL A 8 0.57 9.28 -9.42
C VAL A 8 1.92 8.71 -9.02
N VAL A 9 2.26 8.81 -7.74
CA VAL A 9 3.45 8.20 -7.16
C VAL A 9 3.04 6.92 -6.44
N ILE A 10 3.70 5.80 -6.74
CA ILE A 10 3.39 4.49 -6.15
C ILE A 10 4.67 3.89 -5.58
N THR A 11 4.69 3.58 -4.28
CA THR A 11 5.79 2.86 -3.65
C THR A 11 5.56 1.35 -3.69
N GLY A 12 6.62 0.55 -3.81
CA GLY A 12 6.52 -0.88 -4.04
C GLY A 12 5.89 -1.18 -5.40
N GLY A 13 6.31 -0.44 -6.44
CA GLY A 13 5.70 -0.44 -7.76
C GLY A 13 6.11 -1.58 -8.69
N ALA A 14 7.11 -2.38 -8.32
CA ALA A 14 7.67 -3.40 -9.19
C ALA A 14 6.75 -4.62 -9.36
N ASN A 15 5.89 -4.93 -8.39
CA ASN A 15 5.06 -6.12 -8.42
C ASN A 15 3.75 -5.98 -7.62
N GLY A 16 2.93 -7.05 -7.60
CA GLY A 16 1.72 -7.17 -6.79
C GLY A 16 0.73 -6.02 -6.97
N ILE A 17 0.22 -5.49 -5.86
CA ILE A 17 -0.77 -4.40 -5.85
C ILE A 17 -0.19 -3.12 -6.48
N GLY A 18 1.07 -2.80 -6.19
CA GLY A 18 1.73 -1.60 -6.74
C GLY A 18 1.80 -1.63 -8.26
N ALA A 19 2.24 -2.74 -8.85
CA ALA A 19 2.29 -2.90 -10.30
C ALA A 19 0.90 -2.86 -10.95
N SER A 20 -0.12 -3.46 -10.30
CA SER A 20 -1.50 -3.38 -10.77
C SER A 20 -2.05 -1.95 -10.75
N CYS A 21 -1.78 -1.19 -9.67
CA CYS A 21 -2.10 0.24 -9.63
C CYS A 21 -1.42 1.00 -10.77
N ALA A 22 -0.12 0.74 -10.99
CA ALA A 22 0.64 1.39 -12.05
C ALA A 22 0.03 1.17 -13.43
N GLY A 23 -0.34 -0.06 -13.75
CA GLY A 23 -1.01 -0.40 -15.01
C GLY A 23 -2.32 0.35 -15.19
N LEU A 24 -3.22 0.26 -14.23
CA LEU A 24 -4.53 0.88 -14.30
C LEU A 24 -4.47 2.42 -14.37
N PHE A 25 -3.61 3.08 -13.59
CA PHE A 25 -3.45 4.52 -13.66
C PHE A 25 -2.83 4.96 -14.98
N TYR A 26 -1.85 4.23 -15.50
CA TYR A 26 -1.23 4.50 -16.78
C TYR A 26 -2.24 4.38 -17.95
N GLU A 27 -3.04 3.31 -17.98
CA GLU A 27 -4.12 3.10 -18.95
C GLU A 27 -5.20 4.19 -18.87
N ALA A 28 -5.46 4.71 -17.65
CA ALA A 28 -6.39 5.82 -17.45
C ALA A 28 -5.80 7.21 -17.80
N GLY A 29 -4.58 7.27 -18.34
CA GLY A 29 -3.96 8.49 -18.87
C GLY A 29 -3.07 9.23 -17.86
N ALA A 30 -2.81 8.69 -16.67
CA ALA A 30 -1.93 9.33 -15.69
C ALA A 30 -0.45 9.27 -16.09
N ASN A 31 0.32 10.21 -15.56
CA ASN A 31 1.76 10.05 -15.38
C ASN A 31 2.00 9.20 -14.12
N VAL A 32 2.87 8.20 -14.21
CA VAL A 32 3.07 7.24 -13.12
C VAL A 32 4.54 7.16 -12.75
N ALA A 33 4.87 7.50 -11.51
CA ALA A 33 6.19 7.34 -10.92
C ALA A 33 6.19 6.16 -9.95
N LEU A 34 7.08 5.20 -10.17
CA LEU A 34 7.19 3.97 -9.42
C LEU A 34 8.48 3.96 -8.62
N LEU A 35 8.37 3.81 -7.30
CA LEU A 35 9.50 3.71 -6.39
C LEU A 35 9.61 2.26 -5.89
N ASP A 36 10.73 1.62 -6.15
CA ASP A 36 11.01 0.26 -5.68
C ASP A 36 12.52 0.00 -5.62
N VAL A 37 12.96 -0.82 -4.70
CA VAL A 37 14.36 -1.26 -4.61
C VAL A 37 14.75 -2.26 -5.72
N ALA A 38 13.75 -2.86 -6.37
CA ALA A 38 13.94 -3.83 -7.44
C ALA A 38 14.22 -3.19 -8.81
N PHE A 39 14.07 -1.88 -8.97
CA PHE A 39 14.38 -1.21 -10.22
C PHE A 39 15.89 -0.97 -10.36
N ASP A 40 16.39 -1.14 -11.55
CA ASP A 40 17.75 -0.86 -11.94
C ASP A 40 17.80 0.02 -13.19
N GLU A 41 18.99 0.26 -13.73
CA GLU A 41 19.19 1.11 -14.92
C GLU A 41 18.53 0.55 -16.19
N THR A 42 18.09 -0.71 -16.20
CA THR A 42 17.40 -1.35 -17.32
C THR A 42 15.90 -1.13 -17.33
N ALA A 43 15.34 -0.54 -16.26
CA ALA A 43 13.92 -0.24 -16.16
C ALA A 43 13.51 0.77 -17.24
N LEU A 44 12.54 0.39 -18.08
CA LEU A 44 12.12 1.19 -19.22
C LEU A 44 11.25 2.36 -18.80
N ASN A 45 11.77 3.56 -18.91
CA ASN A 45 11.02 4.80 -18.75
C ASN A 45 10.42 5.23 -20.09
N ASP A 46 9.28 5.91 -20.05
CA ASP A 46 8.66 6.59 -21.18
C ASP A 46 8.17 7.99 -20.77
N GLU A 47 7.51 8.71 -21.67
CA GLU A 47 7.04 10.09 -21.41
C GLU A 47 6.09 10.21 -20.21
N ARG A 48 5.39 9.12 -19.84
CA ARG A 48 4.41 9.09 -18.75
C ARG A 48 4.73 8.09 -17.66
N ARG A 49 5.85 7.36 -17.76
CA ARG A 49 6.25 6.37 -16.75
C ARG A 49 7.70 6.55 -16.34
N LEU A 50 7.91 6.68 -15.05
CA LEU A 50 9.22 6.85 -14.43
C LEU A 50 9.43 5.75 -13.37
N HIS A 51 10.48 4.94 -13.53
CA HIS A 51 10.92 3.96 -12.54
C HIS A 51 12.12 4.53 -11.78
N ILE A 52 12.04 4.49 -10.46
CA ILE A 52 13.08 5.03 -9.58
C ILE A 52 13.49 3.94 -8.59
N ASN A 53 14.80 3.59 -8.61
CA ASN A 53 15.35 2.78 -7.52
C ASN A 53 15.32 3.61 -6.23
N CYS A 54 14.55 3.17 -5.26
CA CYS A 54 14.36 3.91 -4.02
C CYS A 54 14.08 2.96 -2.84
N ASP A 55 14.95 2.99 -1.85
CA ASP A 55 14.63 2.47 -0.52
C ASP A 55 13.76 3.50 0.21
N VAL A 56 12.48 3.19 0.36
CA VAL A 56 11.48 4.05 1.00
C VAL A 56 11.72 4.26 2.50
N SER A 57 12.60 3.48 3.13
CA SER A 57 13.03 3.69 4.53
C SER A 57 14.08 4.80 4.66
N SER A 58 14.72 5.19 3.54
CA SER A 58 15.74 6.23 3.46
C SER A 58 15.13 7.61 3.18
N ALA A 59 15.16 8.49 4.18
CA ALA A 59 14.64 9.85 4.03
C ALA A 59 15.32 10.64 2.89
N MET A 60 16.62 10.40 2.66
CA MET A 60 17.37 11.06 1.60
C MET A 60 16.89 10.60 0.21
N GLN A 61 16.74 9.28 0.00
CA GLN A 61 16.28 8.74 -1.28
C GLN A 61 14.83 9.13 -1.58
N VAL A 62 13.93 9.06 -0.57
CA VAL A 62 12.53 9.48 -0.73
C VAL A 62 12.45 10.96 -1.11
N LYS A 63 13.21 11.84 -0.42
CA LYS A 63 13.24 13.26 -0.74
C LYS A 63 13.67 13.50 -2.18
N ALA A 64 14.82 12.94 -2.58
CA ALA A 64 15.37 13.09 -3.92
C ALA A 64 14.40 12.54 -5.00
N SER A 65 13.73 11.42 -4.71
CA SER A 65 12.72 10.85 -5.62
C SER A 65 11.53 11.77 -5.82
N MET A 66 10.99 12.36 -4.75
CA MET A 66 9.84 13.28 -4.86
C MET A 66 10.20 14.57 -5.61
N GLU A 67 11.42 15.10 -5.39
CA GLU A 67 11.93 16.27 -6.12
C GLU A 67 12.11 15.94 -7.61
N ASN A 68 12.70 14.80 -7.96
CA ASN A 68 12.84 14.33 -9.36
C ASN A 68 11.49 14.16 -10.04
N ILE A 69 10.50 13.55 -9.37
CA ILE A 69 9.14 13.37 -9.92
C ILE A 69 8.49 14.72 -10.18
N LYS A 70 8.62 15.67 -9.24
CA LYS A 70 8.09 17.02 -9.40
C LYS A 70 8.75 17.75 -10.57
N GLU A 71 10.05 17.62 -10.73
CA GLU A 71 10.79 18.22 -11.85
C GLU A 71 10.34 17.61 -13.18
N HIS A 72 10.21 16.28 -13.25
CA HIS A 72 9.89 15.55 -14.47
C HIS A 72 8.45 15.74 -14.95
N PHE A 73 7.46 15.64 -14.03
CA PHE A 73 6.02 15.70 -14.36
C PHE A 73 5.35 17.03 -13.98
N GLY A 74 6.04 17.92 -13.31
CA GLY A 74 5.51 19.24 -12.92
C GLY A 74 4.59 19.22 -11.70
N SER A 75 4.14 18.05 -11.20
CA SER A 75 3.24 17.94 -10.04
C SER A 75 3.30 16.56 -9.39
N ILE A 76 2.76 16.48 -8.17
CA ILE A 76 2.34 15.24 -7.52
C ILE A 76 0.88 15.42 -7.11
N ASP A 77 -0.03 14.61 -7.66
CA ASP A 77 -1.47 14.72 -7.40
C ASP A 77 -1.96 13.57 -6.49
N ILE A 78 -1.37 12.38 -6.62
CA ILE A 78 -1.76 11.17 -5.89
C ILE A 78 -0.51 10.48 -5.37
N LEU A 79 -0.55 10.03 -4.11
CA LEU A 79 0.46 9.17 -3.51
C LEU A 79 -0.18 7.86 -3.06
N VAL A 80 0.31 6.73 -3.57
CA VAL A 80 -0.05 5.39 -3.11
C VAL A 80 1.12 4.80 -2.33
N ASN A 81 1.04 4.86 -1.02
CA ASN A 81 1.97 4.22 -0.10
C ASN A 81 1.66 2.72 -0.01
N ASN A 82 2.29 1.91 -0.86
CA ASN A 82 2.03 0.49 -0.98
C ASN A 82 3.24 -0.37 -0.56
N ALA A 83 4.46 0.15 -0.59
CA ALA A 83 5.64 -0.61 -0.19
C ALA A 83 5.48 -1.26 1.18
N GLY A 84 5.90 -2.51 1.30
CA GLY A 84 5.81 -3.24 2.56
C GLY A 84 6.51 -4.59 2.48
N ILE A 85 6.90 -5.08 3.64
CA ILE A 85 7.53 -6.37 3.84
C ILE A 85 6.87 -7.14 4.97
N GLN A 86 7.05 -8.46 4.97
CA GLN A 86 6.66 -9.36 6.04
C GLN A 86 7.90 -9.96 6.70
N ARG A 87 7.90 -10.03 8.02
CA ARG A 87 8.81 -10.84 8.84
C ARG A 87 7.97 -11.61 9.85
N TYR A 88 8.33 -12.86 10.07
CA TYR A 88 7.63 -13.74 11.00
C TYR A 88 8.36 -13.81 12.33
N GLY A 89 7.62 -13.79 13.40
CA GLY A 89 8.07 -13.90 14.77
C GLY A 89 7.00 -13.39 15.74
N ASN A 90 6.83 -14.08 16.86
CA ASN A 90 6.06 -13.55 17.99
C ASN A 90 6.91 -12.51 18.77
N VAL A 91 6.36 -11.90 19.82
CA VAL A 91 7.03 -10.82 20.56
C VAL A 91 8.38 -11.24 21.15
N THR A 92 8.53 -12.50 21.57
CA THR A 92 9.77 -12.99 22.19
C THR A 92 10.80 -13.52 21.18
N GLU A 93 10.38 -13.81 19.95
CA GLU A 93 11.22 -14.37 18.89
C GLU A 93 11.66 -13.32 17.85
N THR A 94 10.90 -12.23 17.71
CA THR A 94 11.24 -11.15 16.77
C THR A 94 12.51 -10.45 17.25
N SER A 95 13.56 -10.42 16.43
CA SER A 95 14.76 -9.64 16.72
C SER A 95 14.48 -8.14 16.64
N GLU A 96 15.28 -7.33 17.33
CA GLU A 96 15.19 -5.86 17.21
C GLU A 96 15.43 -5.40 15.77
N ASP A 97 16.36 -6.03 15.06
CA ASP A 97 16.66 -5.72 13.66
C ASP A 97 15.45 -5.99 12.73
N ASP A 98 14.75 -7.12 12.89
CA ASP A 98 13.54 -7.43 12.12
C ASP A 98 12.38 -6.51 12.48
N TRP A 99 12.24 -6.19 13.78
CA TRP A 99 11.28 -5.21 14.24
C TRP A 99 11.51 -3.85 13.59
N ASP A 100 12.74 -3.33 13.68
CA ASP A 100 13.10 -2.03 13.14
C ASP A 100 12.98 -2.00 11.62
N LEU A 101 13.38 -3.08 10.93
CA LEU A 101 13.22 -3.20 9.49
C LEU A 101 11.74 -3.11 9.07
N VAL A 102 10.86 -3.87 9.74
CA VAL A 102 9.41 -3.84 9.46
C VAL A 102 8.83 -2.46 9.75
N MET A 103 9.16 -1.85 10.88
CA MET A 103 8.68 -0.52 11.25
C MET A 103 9.19 0.55 10.27
N ASN A 104 10.44 0.47 9.85
CA ASN A 104 11.02 1.43 8.90
C ASN A 104 10.38 1.32 7.51
N VAL A 105 10.17 0.10 7.00
CA VAL A 105 9.60 -0.11 5.66
C VAL A 105 8.08 0.04 5.66
N ASN A 106 7.36 -0.52 6.66
CA ASN A 106 5.89 -0.57 6.61
C ASN A 106 5.19 0.64 7.24
N LEU A 107 5.88 1.45 8.04
CA LEU A 107 5.28 2.61 8.72
C LEU A 107 6.04 3.91 8.47
N LYS A 108 7.34 3.95 8.81
CA LYS A 108 8.13 5.18 8.66
C LYS A 108 8.21 5.65 7.20
N SER A 109 8.23 4.72 6.25
CA SER A 109 8.22 5.04 4.82
C SER A 109 6.98 5.85 4.42
N LEU A 110 5.80 5.50 4.95
CA LEU A 110 4.55 6.21 4.66
C LEU A 110 4.61 7.65 5.18
N PHE A 111 5.19 7.83 6.37
CA PHE A 111 5.46 9.16 6.91
C PHE A 111 6.42 9.93 6.01
N LEU A 112 7.54 9.33 5.60
CA LEU A 112 8.54 10.00 4.77
C LEU A 112 7.97 10.38 3.40
N CYS A 113 7.30 9.46 2.71
CA CYS A 113 6.70 9.72 1.40
C CYS A 113 5.64 10.82 1.51
N SER A 114 4.77 10.76 2.52
CA SER A 114 3.76 11.80 2.75
C SER A 114 4.41 13.15 3.08
N LYS A 115 5.44 13.18 3.93
CA LYS A 115 6.17 14.40 4.30
C LYS A 115 6.72 15.14 3.09
N TYR A 116 7.26 14.42 2.11
CA TYR A 116 7.88 15.04 0.95
C TYR A 116 6.92 15.23 -0.24
N ALA A 117 5.79 14.52 -0.31
CA ALA A 117 4.77 14.71 -1.35
C ALA A 117 3.77 15.83 -1.00
N ILE A 118 3.35 15.94 0.27
CA ILE A 118 2.33 16.91 0.72
C ILE A 118 2.63 18.36 0.30
N PRO A 119 3.86 18.90 0.44
CA PRO A 119 4.16 20.26 0.02
C PRO A 119 3.80 20.51 -1.47
N PHE A 120 4.10 19.56 -2.35
CA PHE A 120 3.79 19.67 -3.79
C PHE A 120 2.28 19.57 -4.07
N MET A 121 1.55 18.77 -3.30
CA MET A 121 0.08 18.70 -3.38
C MET A 121 -0.57 20.03 -2.94
N LEU A 122 -0.03 20.65 -1.89
CA LEU A 122 -0.53 21.95 -1.39
C LEU A 122 -0.32 23.09 -2.35
N GLU A 123 0.69 23.08 -3.23
CA GLU A 123 0.84 24.07 -4.31
C GLU A 123 -0.41 24.15 -5.20
N LYS A 124 -1.12 23.02 -5.39
CA LYS A 124 -2.36 22.94 -6.16
C LYS A 124 -3.63 22.99 -5.30
N ASN A 125 -3.49 23.06 -3.97
CA ASN A 125 -4.59 22.90 -3.02
C ASN A 125 -5.44 21.63 -3.28
N LYS A 126 -4.83 20.56 -3.79
CA LYS A 126 -5.51 19.31 -4.10
C LYS A 126 -4.54 18.14 -4.10
N GLY A 127 -4.87 17.09 -3.35
CA GLY A 127 -4.11 15.84 -3.34
C GLY A 127 -4.91 14.68 -2.75
N VAL A 128 -4.47 13.46 -3.06
CA VAL A 128 -5.01 12.25 -2.43
C VAL A 128 -3.85 11.34 -2.01
N ILE A 129 -3.91 10.86 -0.79
CA ILE A 129 -2.97 9.89 -0.24
C ILE A 129 -3.73 8.60 0.08
N ILE A 130 -3.27 7.49 -0.48
CA ILE A 130 -3.75 6.15 -0.14
C ILE A 130 -2.65 5.41 0.60
N ASN A 131 -2.96 4.95 1.79
CA ASN A 131 -2.08 4.13 2.60
C ASN A 131 -2.54 2.67 2.55
N VAL A 132 -1.73 1.77 1.95
CA VAL A 132 -2.05 0.35 1.91
C VAL A 132 -1.67 -0.30 3.25
N ALA A 133 -2.68 -0.49 4.09
CA ALA A 133 -2.57 -1.17 5.37
C ALA A 133 -2.76 -2.69 5.21
N SER A 134 -3.62 -3.31 5.98
CA SER A 134 -4.00 -4.74 5.91
C SER A 134 -5.26 -4.96 6.74
N VAL A 135 -5.97 -6.05 6.50
CA VAL A 135 -6.96 -6.57 7.45
C VAL A 135 -6.34 -6.82 8.83
N GLN A 136 -5.05 -7.10 8.88
CA GLN A 136 -4.28 -7.25 10.13
C GLN A 136 -4.13 -5.94 10.93
N ALA A 137 -4.62 -4.82 10.43
CA ALA A 137 -4.80 -3.62 11.24
C ALA A 137 -5.99 -3.72 12.23
N PHE A 138 -6.84 -4.74 12.09
CA PHE A 138 -8.03 -4.98 12.92
C PHE A 138 -8.01 -6.33 13.63
N VAL A 139 -7.34 -7.32 13.02
CA VAL A 139 -7.19 -8.68 13.52
C VAL A 139 -5.73 -9.09 13.39
N SER A 140 -5.30 -10.18 14.04
CA SER A 140 -3.92 -10.66 13.91
C SER A 140 -3.90 -12.16 13.72
N GLN A 141 -2.85 -12.64 13.09
CA GLN A 141 -2.49 -14.06 13.08
C GLN A 141 -1.28 -14.31 13.99
N PRO A 142 -1.00 -15.54 14.38
CA PRO A 142 0.20 -15.87 15.13
C PRO A 142 1.50 -15.50 14.38
N GLY A 143 2.54 -15.09 15.11
CA GLY A 143 3.88 -14.92 14.57
C GLY A 143 4.08 -13.71 13.66
N VAL A 144 3.33 -12.60 13.84
CA VAL A 144 3.45 -11.40 13.01
C VAL A 144 3.43 -10.10 13.83
N ALA A 145 4.06 -10.10 14.98
CA ALA A 145 3.99 -8.99 15.95
C ALA A 145 4.35 -7.64 15.33
N ALA A 146 5.49 -7.52 14.66
CA ALA A 146 5.95 -6.28 14.04
C ALA A 146 5.01 -5.82 12.90
N TYR A 147 4.60 -6.75 12.05
CA TYR A 147 3.73 -6.45 10.90
C TYR A 147 2.35 -5.93 11.34
N THR A 148 1.67 -6.63 12.25
CA THR A 148 0.37 -6.21 12.79
C THR A 148 0.48 -4.84 13.44
N THR A 149 1.54 -4.60 14.22
CA THR A 149 1.77 -3.30 14.88
C THR A 149 1.91 -2.19 13.83
N ALA A 150 2.77 -2.38 12.82
CA ALA A 150 2.98 -1.40 11.77
C ALA A 150 1.68 -1.10 11.00
N LYS A 151 0.94 -2.15 10.58
CA LYS A 151 -0.30 -2.01 9.82
C LYS A 151 -1.42 -1.35 10.63
N THR A 152 -1.49 -1.59 11.94
CA THR A 152 -2.41 -0.89 12.85
C THR A 152 -2.05 0.60 12.98
N ALA A 153 -0.77 0.92 13.13
CA ALA A 153 -0.29 2.30 13.28
C ALA A 153 -0.57 3.17 12.03
N ILE A 154 -0.61 2.57 10.84
CA ILE A 154 -0.99 3.25 9.58
C ILE A 154 -2.36 3.90 9.69
N LEU A 155 -3.31 3.30 10.40
CA LEU A 155 -4.66 3.88 10.57
C LEU A 155 -4.62 5.18 11.39
N GLY A 156 -3.72 5.25 12.36
CA GLY A 156 -3.45 6.48 13.13
C GLY A 156 -2.86 7.58 12.24
N LEU A 157 -1.82 7.26 11.48
CA LEU A 157 -1.19 8.20 10.53
C LEU A 157 -2.19 8.70 9.47
N THR A 158 -3.04 7.82 8.95
CA THR A 158 -4.09 8.17 7.96
C THR A 158 -5.06 9.22 8.52
N ARG A 159 -5.51 9.06 9.77
CA ARG A 159 -6.39 10.03 10.42
C ARG A 159 -5.69 11.38 10.66
N SER A 160 -4.45 11.35 11.13
CA SER A 160 -3.66 12.56 11.38
C SER A 160 -3.49 13.37 10.09
N ILE A 161 -3.05 12.74 9.00
CA ILE A 161 -2.92 13.42 7.69
C ILE A 161 -4.27 13.99 7.23
N ALA A 162 -5.35 13.24 7.35
CA ALA A 162 -6.67 13.71 6.95
C ALA A 162 -7.12 14.93 7.75
N VAL A 163 -6.87 14.97 9.07
CA VAL A 163 -7.23 16.10 9.95
C VAL A 163 -6.38 17.32 9.65
N ASP A 164 -5.05 17.15 9.49
CA ASP A 164 -4.11 18.24 9.37
C ASP A 164 -4.19 18.96 8.02
N TYR A 165 -4.55 18.24 6.95
CA TYR A 165 -4.45 18.75 5.57
C TYR A 165 -5.79 18.91 4.84
N SER A 166 -6.94 18.57 5.46
CA SER A 166 -8.26 18.90 4.88
C SER A 166 -8.48 20.41 4.86
N PRO A 167 -9.23 20.97 3.89
CA PRO A 167 -9.97 20.26 2.84
C PRO A 167 -9.14 19.95 1.57
N TYR A 168 -7.85 20.28 1.56
CA TYR A 168 -7.03 20.20 0.34
C TYR A 168 -6.55 18.80 0.01
N ILE A 169 -6.25 17.99 1.03
CA ILE A 169 -5.73 16.64 0.84
C ILE A 169 -6.63 15.64 1.56
N ARG A 170 -7.07 14.61 0.84
CA ARG A 170 -7.71 13.44 1.42
C ARG A 170 -6.68 12.35 1.70
N CYS A 171 -6.84 11.67 2.83
CA CYS A 171 -6.02 10.51 3.16
C CYS A 171 -6.92 9.34 3.55
N VAL A 172 -6.74 8.18 2.90
CA VAL A 172 -7.56 6.99 3.13
C VAL A 172 -6.66 5.77 3.26
N ALA A 173 -6.95 4.88 4.22
CA ALA A 173 -6.29 3.59 4.31
C ALA A 173 -7.11 2.53 3.57
N VAL A 174 -6.46 1.72 2.74
CA VAL A 174 -7.02 0.50 2.15
C VAL A 174 -6.46 -0.70 2.90
N CYS A 175 -7.33 -1.61 3.31
CA CYS A 175 -6.99 -2.73 4.18
C CYS A 175 -7.34 -4.06 3.47
N PRO A 176 -6.43 -4.61 2.63
CA PRO A 176 -6.65 -5.86 1.93
C PRO A 176 -6.68 -7.06 2.90
N GLY A 177 -7.44 -8.10 2.52
CA GLY A 177 -7.30 -9.44 3.05
C GLY A 177 -6.10 -10.17 2.43
N THR A 178 -6.23 -11.49 2.19
CA THR A 178 -5.22 -12.26 1.48
C THR A 178 -5.33 -11.99 -0.03
N ILE A 179 -4.26 -11.46 -0.61
CA ILE A 179 -4.19 -11.08 -2.04
C ILE A 179 -3.09 -11.88 -2.73
N ASP A 180 -3.36 -12.42 -3.91
CA ASP A 180 -2.40 -13.20 -4.72
C ASP A 180 -1.26 -12.32 -5.23
N THR A 181 -0.20 -12.21 -4.44
CA THR A 181 0.99 -11.40 -4.70
C THR A 181 2.25 -12.25 -4.53
N PRO A 182 3.42 -11.82 -5.05
CA PRO A 182 4.69 -12.48 -4.73
C PRO A 182 4.92 -12.63 -3.22
N MET A 183 4.64 -11.61 -2.41
CA MET A 183 4.78 -11.68 -0.95
C MET A 183 3.99 -12.86 -0.34
N LEU A 184 2.77 -13.12 -0.84
CA LEU A 184 1.97 -14.27 -0.40
C LEU A 184 2.57 -15.59 -0.84
N ARG A 185 3.04 -15.67 -2.10
CA ARG A 185 3.66 -16.88 -2.65
C ARG A 185 4.96 -17.24 -1.92
N ASP A 186 5.77 -16.23 -1.59
CA ASP A 186 6.97 -16.39 -0.77
C ASP A 186 6.63 -16.91 0.63
N ALA A 187 5.54 -16.41 1.24
CA ALA A 187 5.05 -16.91 2.52
C ALA A 187 4.61 -18.38 2.45
N PHE A 188 3.94 -18.78 1.37
CA PHE A 188 3.54 -20.19 1.16
C PHE A 188 4.75 -21.12 0.97
N ALA A 189 5.82 -20.62 0.31
CA ALA A 189 7.04 -21.39 0.11
C ALA A 189 7.78 -21.75 1.42
N LEU A 190 7.47 -21.05 2.52
CA LEU A 190 8.00 -21.40 3.86
C LEU A 190 7.28 -22.60 4.50
N SER A 191 6.13 -23.01 3.96
CA SER A 191 5.36 -24.14 4.49
C SER A 191 5.78 -25.46 3.83
N PRO A 192 5.79 -26.59 4.58
CA PRO A 192 5.93 -27.92 4.01
C PRO A 192 4.79 -28.30 3.04
N ASP A 193 3.61 -27.68 3.19
CA ASP A 193 2.44 -27.89 2.30
C ASP A 193 1.83 -26.53 1.91
N PRO A 194 2.33 -25.91 0.82
CA PRO A 194 1.80 -24.65 0.30
C PRO A 194 0.31 -24.70 -0.09
N ASN A 195 -0.17 -25.84 -0.55
CA ASN A 195 -1.57 -26.00 -0.97
C ASN A 195 -2.52 -26.01 0.23
N ALA A 196 -2.14 -26.64 1.33
CA ALA A 196 -2.92 -26.59 2.57
C ALA A 196 -3.03 -25.15 3.09
N VAL A 197 -1.93 -24.38 3.08
CA VAL A 197 -1.94 -22.98 3.50
C VAL A 197 -2.81 -22.12 2.57
N LEU A 198 -2.76 -22.34 1.25
CA LEU A 198 -3.66 -21.67 0.32
C LEU A 198 -5.13 -21.99 0.62
N GLN A 199 -5.44 -23.26 0.89
CA GLN A 199 -6.82 -23.66 1.21
C GLN A 199 -7.30 -23.03 2.53
N GLU A 200 -6.45 -22.97 3.55
CA GLU A 200 -6.76 -22.23 4.79
C GLU A 200 -7.04 -20.76 4.52
N CYS A 201 -6.22 -20.09 3.71
CA CYS A 201 -6.46 -18.72 3.30
C CYS A 201 -7.81 -18.54 2.60
N ILE A 202 -8.16 -19.46 1.68
CA ILE A 202 -9.47 -19.47 0.99
C ILE A 202 -10.62 -19.61 2.00
N ASP A 203 -10.49 -20.56 2.93
CA ASP A 203 -11.55 -20.88 3.89
C ASP A 203 -11.82 -19.78 4.89
N MET A 204 -10.80 -18.99 5.25
CA MET A 204 -10.97 -17.81 6.11
C MET A 204 -11.83 -16.72 5.48
N HIS A 205 -11.88 -16.61 4.15
CA HIS A 205 -12.69 -15.59 3.48
C HIS A 205 -14.13 -16.05 3.29
N LEU A 206 -15.10 -15.17 3.55
CA LEU A 206 -16.53 -15.44 3.29
C LEU A 206 -16.79 -15.66 1.80
N THR A 207 -16.03 -14.97 0.95
CA THR A 207 -16.11 -15.11 -0.52
C THR A 207 -15.52 -16.40 -1.06
N LYS A 208 -14.91 -17.23 -0.19
CA LYS A 208 -14.30 -18.52 -0.54
C LYS A 208 -13.27 -18.44 -1.67
N ARG A 209 -12.51 -17.36 -1.67
CA ARG A 209 -11.35 -17.15 -2.52
C ARG A 209 -10.43 -16.08 -1.92
N ILE A 210 -9.17 -16.09 -2.33
CA ILE A 210 -8.28 -14.94 -2.12
C ILE A 210 -8.58 -13.82 -3.14
N GLY A 211 -8.19 -12.59 -2.83
CA GLY A 211 -8.33 -11.44 -3.72
C GLY A 211 -7.22 -11.37 -4.76
N THR A 212 -7.42 -10.54 -5.77
CA THR A 212 -6.41 -10.22 -6.79
C THR A 212 -5.82 -8.82 -6.57
N PRO A 213 -4.58 -8.58 -7.01
CA PRO A 213 -4.00 -7.24 -7.00
C PRO A 213 -4.86 -6.21 -7.74
N THR A 214 -5.50 -6.60 -8.83
CA THR A 214 -6.37 -5.73 -9.63
C THR A 214 -7.59 -5.26 -8.85
N GLU A 215 -8.24 -6.13 -8.07
CA GLU A 215 -9.40 -5.73 -7.25
C GLU A 215 -9.01 -4.64 -6.22
N VAL A 216 -7.81 -4.74 -5.64
CA VAL A 216 -7.30 -3.72 -4.72
C VAL A 216 -6.99 -2.43 -5.47
N ALA A 217 -6.37 -2.53 -6.64
CA ALA A 217 -6.01 -1.38 -7.46
C ALA A 217 -7.24 -0.62 -7.98
N GLU A 218 -8.31 -1.31 -8.35
CA GLU A 218 -9.60 -0.70 -8.76
C GLU A 218 -10.24 0.09 -7.61
N LEU A 219 -10.20 -0.44 -6.38
CA LEU A 219 -10.66 0.30 -5.20
C LEU A 219 -9.79 1.53 -4.95
N ILE A 220 -8.46 1.41 -5.06
CA ILE A 220 -7.53 2.53 -4.90
C ILE A 220 -7.85 3.61 -5.95
N MET A 221 -8.03 3.24 -7.21
CA MET A 221 -8.43 4.19 -8.26
C MET A 221 -9.74 4.89 -7.91
N TYR A 222 -10.77 4.15 -7.48
CA TYR A 222 -12.05 4.77 -7.08
C TYR A 222 -11.85 5.79 -5.95
N LEU A 223 -11.07 5.44 -4.94
CA LEU A 223 -10.80 6.33 -3.80
C LEU A 223 -9.99 7.59 -4.19
N CYS A 224 -9.21 7.51 -5.26
CA CYS A 224 -8.47 8.66 -5.82
C CYS A 224 -9.33 9.57 -6.69
N ASP A 225 -10.48 9.12 -7.16
CA ASP A 225 -11.41 9.89 -8.02
C ASP A 225 -12.20 10.93 -7.20
N ASP A 226 -12.65 12.00 -7.84
CA ASP A 226 -13.50 13.03 -7.24
C ASP A 226 -14.87 12.49 -6.79
N LYS A 227 -15.31 11.35 -7.32
CA LYS A 227 -16.51 10.64 -6.85
C LYS A 227 -16.40 10.17 -5.40
N ALA A 228 -15.17 9.98 -4.90
CA ALA A 228 -14.89 9.63 -3.51
C ALA A 228 -14.54 10.87 -2.64
N SER A 229 -14.88 12.09 -3.09
CA SER A 229 -14.49 13.36 -2.44
C SER A 229 -14.95 13.47 -0.98
N PHE A 230 -15.99 12.76 -0.57
CA PHE A 230 -16.50 12.77 0.80
C PHE A 230 -15.89 11.65 1.69
N ILE A 231 -14.89 10.92 1.17
CA ILE A 231 -14.20 9.85 1.91
C ILE A 231 -12.79 10.33 2.27
N THR A 232 -12.54 10.56 3.56
CA THR A 232 -11.21 10.87 4.12
C THR A 232 -11.10 10.37 5.55
N GLY A 233 -9.89 10.10 6.03
CA GLY A 233 -9.60 9.61 7.39
C GLY A 233 -10.11 8.19 7.69
N GLN A 234 -10.64 7.48 6.70
CA GLN A 234 -11.26 6.16 6.86
C GLN A 234 -10.29 5.03 6.53
N ALA A 235 -10.58 3.86 7.10
CA ALA A 235 -9.94 2.59 6.78
C ALA A 235 -10.96 1.70 6.07
N ILE A 236 -10.75 1.45 4.78
CA ILE A 236 -11.67 0.69 3.93
C ILE A 236 -11.11 -0.72 3.74
N ARG A 237 -11.84 -1.72 4.20
CA ARG A 237 -11.46 -3.12 4.01
C ARG A 237 -11.88 -3.61 2.64
N ILE A 238 -10.98 -4.38 2.00
CA ILE A 238 -11.19 -5.19 0.81
C ILE A 238 -10.63 -6.58 1.11
N ASP A 239 -11.37 -7.34 1.89
CA ASP A 239 -10.88 -8.53 2.59
C ASP A 239 -11.76 -9.77 2.41
N GLY A 240 -12.72 -9.75 1.48
CA GLY A 240 -13.63 -10.87 1.26
C GLY A 240 -14.40 -11.30 2.52
N GLY A 241 -14.57 -10.39 3.49
CA GLY A 241 -15.24 -10.63 4.75
C GLY A 241 -14.38 -11.31 5.82
N LEU A 242 -13.06 -11.45 5.62
CA LEU A 242 -12.14 -12.06 6.58
C LEU A 242 -12.19 -11.37 7.94
N GLY A 243 -12.15 -10.04 7.98
CA GLY A 243 -12.05 -9.27 9.22
C GLY A 243 -13.34 -9.12 10.03
N ILE A 244 -14.45 -9.75 9.63
CA ILE A 244 -15.75 -9.66 10.33
C ILE A 244 -16.27 -11.01 10.82
N THR A 245 -15.54 -12.10 10.55
CA THR A 245 -15.97 -13.45 10.95
C THR A 245 -15.34 -13.87 12.27
N ILE A 246 -16.16 -14.47 13.13
CA ILE A 246 -15.68 -15.31 14.23
C ILE A 246 -15.96 -16.75 13.80
N GLN A 247 -14.96 -17.60 13.84
CA GLN A 247 -15.18 -19.04 13.62
C GLN A 247 -16.07 -19.57 14.74
N GLY A 248 -17.29 -19.89 14.37
CA GLY A 248 -18.26 -20.47 15.30
C GLY A 248 -18.07 -21.98 15.45
N SER A 249 -18.66 -22.58 16.50
CA SER A 249 -18.77 -24.02 16.63
C SER A 249 -19.51 -24.59 15.44
N LYS A 250 -18.92 -25.61 14.78
CA LYS A 250 -19.63 -26.36 13.73
C LYS A 250 -20.93 -26.89 14.35
N LYS A 251 -22.07 -26.52 13.78
CA LYS A 251 -23.30 -27.29 14.03
C LYS A 251 -23.04 -28.69 13.48
N VAL A 252 -23.05 -29.66 14.35
CA VAL A 252 -23.04 -31.10 14.01
C VAL A 252 -24.37 -31.42 13.31
#